data_0beb84779c081fc3a7a847ddde4d13a4
#
_entry.id   0beb84779c081fc3a7a847ddde4d13a4
#
_cell.length_a   1.000
_cell.length_b   1.000
_cell.length_c   1.000
_cell.angle_alpha   90.00
_cell.angle_beta   90.00
_cell.angle_gamma   90.00
#
_symmetry.space_group_name_H-M   'P 1'
#
loop_
_entity.id
_entity.type
_entity.pdbx_description
1 polymer ?
#
loop_
_entity_poly.entity_id
_entity_poly.type
_entity_poly.pdbx_seq_one_letter_code
_entity_poly.pdbx_strand_id
1 'polypeptide(L)'
;MVHRALFQSLVLGFFLFSVQNIFADDTKEARIQAAERYLAAVPISQLLEDTFREMSKSLPEDIREGFIAQMQIVVRADILEAATRTSLVRHFTVDELNAMAEFYSSPHGASAMRKFGAYMADVMPAVQEEMIFGLDHMEHQVE
;
A
#
# COMPACT_ATOMS: atom_id res chain seq x y z
N MET A 1 68.19 38.22 24.37
CA MET A 1 67.18 38.69 23.42
C MET A 1 66.18 37.58 23.25
N VAL A 2 64.97 37.88 23.67
CA VAL A 2 63.89 36.89 23.87
C VAL A 2 63.03 36.79 22.61
N HIS A 3 62.89 35.62 22.00
CA HIS A 3 61.83 35.41 21.03
C HIS A 3 60.80 34.45 21.60
N ARG A 4 59.64 35.05 21.98
CA ARG A 4 58.42 34.31 22.37
C ARG A 4 57.75 33.80 21.10
N ALA A 5 57.72 32.48 20.95
CA ALA A 5 56.89 31.80 19.97
C ALA A 5 55.51 31.59 20.59
N LEU A 6 54.49 32.22 19.97
CA LEU A 6 53.07 32.07 20.29
C LEU A 6 52.60 30.75 19.66
N PHE A 7 52.28 29.77 20.50
CA PHE A 7 51.53 28.59 20.09
C PHE A 7 50.04 28.96 19.99
N GLN A 8 49.58 29.09 18.79
CA GLN A 8 48.14 29.13 18.50
C GLN A 8 47.60 27.72 18.43
N SER A 9 46.86 27.31 19.48
CA SER A 9 46.11 26.09 19.50
C SER A 9 44.89 26.22 18.60
N LEU A 10 44.94 25.54 17.45
CA LEU A 10 43.77 25.36 16.57
C LEU A 10 42.88 24.31 17.16
N VAL A 11 41.83 24.73 17.86
CA VAL A 11 40.76 23.81 18.30
C VAL A 11 39.88 23.48 17.11
N LEU A 12 40.16 22.33 16.49
CA LEU A 12 39.33 21.74 15.44
C LEU A 12 38.08 21.16 16.10
N GLY A 13 36.99 21.94 16.12
CA GLY A 13 35.69 21.49 16.58
C GLY A 13 35.15 20.44 15.62
N PHE A 14 35.28 19.16 16.00
CA PHE A 14 34.64 18.05 15.30
C PHE A 14 33.15 18.10 15.64
N PHE A 15 32.38 18.74 14.76
CA PHE A 15 30.93 18.73 14.82
C PHE A 15 30.47 17.33 14.42
N LEU A 16 30.30 16.44 15.42
CA LEU A 16 29.62 15.17 15.24
C LEU A 16 28.15 15.48 14.92
N PHE A 17 27.85 15.55 13.64
CA PHE A 17 26.47 15.44 13.16
C PHE A 17 25.99 14.04 13.54
N SER A 18 25.41 13.91 14.73
CA SER A 18 24.60 12.74 15.07
C SER A 18 23.42 12.73 14.13
N VAL A 19 23.49 11.93 13.08
CA VAL A 19 22.31 11.54 12.31
C VAL A 19 21.46 10.72 13.27
N GLN A 20 20.59 11.40 14.02
CA GLN A 20 19.51 10.73 14.70
C GLN A 20 18.61 10.19 13.59
N ASN A 21 18.69 8.87 13.37
CA ASN A 21 17.64 8.17 12.69
C ASN A 21 16.36 8.42 13.50
N ILE A 22 15.59 9.41 13.09
CA ILE A 22 14.23 9.63 13.58
C ILE A 22 13.41 8.52 12.97
N PHE A 23 13.51 7.31 13.53
CA PHE A 23 12.47 6.30 13.31
C PHE A 23 11.22 6.92 13.93
N ALA A 24 10.17 7.06 13.14
CA ALA A 24 8.90 7.50 13.67
C ALA A 24 8.53 6.55 14.81
N ASP A 25 8.15 7.09 15.96
CA ASP A 25 7.74 6.28 17.11
C ASP A 25 6.54 5.43 16.65
N ASP A 26 6.69 4.10 16.64
CA ASP A 26 5.70 3.17 16.10
C ASP A 26 4.54 2.94 17.09
N THR A 27 3.97 4.05 17.55
CA THR A 27 2.80 4.05 18.41
C THR A 27 1.52 3.78 17.63
N LYS A 28 0.48 3.33 18.32
CA LYS A 28 -0.83 3.13 17.71
C LYS A 28 -1.38 4.42 17.08
N GLU A 29 -1.20 5.54 17.73
CA GLU A 29 -1.61 6.86 17.25
C GLU A 29 -0.87 7.26 15.99
N ALA A 30 0.44 7.03 15.95
CA ALA A 30 1.25 7.28 14.76
C ALA A 30 0.86 6.35 13.58
N ARG A 31 0.56 5.07 13.85
CA ARG A 31 0.03 4.13 12.85
C ARG A 31 -1.32 4.57 12.31
N ILE A 32 -2.23 5.08 13.14
CA ILE A 32 -3.51 5.62 12.68
C ILE A 32 -3.28 6.77 11.71
N GLN A 33 -2.41 7.74 12.06
CA GLN A 33 -2.09 8.87 11.17
C GLN A 33 -1.44 8.43 9.85
N ALA A 34 -0.57 7.42 9.90
CA ALA A 34 0.06 6.87 8.71
C ALA A 34 -0.96 6.11 7.84
N ALA A 35 -1.90 5.37 8.43
CA ALA A 35 -3.00 4.70 7.73
C ALA A 35 -3.93 5.71 7.05
N GLU A 36 -4.21 6.86 7.66
CA GLU A 36 -4.99 7.93 7.02
C GLU A 36 -4.26 8.50 5.78
N ARG A 37 -2.95 8.68 5.84
CA ARG A 37 -2.17 9.10 4.66
C ARG A 37 -2.24 8.07 3.53
N TYR A 38 -2.13 6.78 3.87
CA TYR A 38 -2.29 5.70 2.90
C TYR A 38 -3.69 5.70 2.28
N LEU A 39 -4.76 5.80 3.08
CA LEU A 39 -6.13 5.82 2.59
C LEU A 39 -6.44 7.06 1.73
N ALA A 40 -5.78 8.21 2.01
CA ALA A 40 -5.86 9.37 1.14
C ALA A 40 -5.21 9.13 -0.24
N ALA A 41 -4.13 8.32 -0.31
CA ALA A 41 -3.49 7.93 -1.55
C ALA A 41 -4.25 6.83 -2.31
N VAL A 42 -4.97 5.96 -1.58
CA VAL A 42 -5.74 4.82 -2.11
C VAL A 42 -7.16 4.87 -1.53
N PRO A 43 -8.01 5.78 -2.01
CA PRO A 43 -9.39 5.90 -1.51
C PRO A 43 -10.19 4.63 -1.80
N ILE A 44 -10.82 4.06 -0.79
CA ILE A 44 -11.64 2.83 -0.92
C ILE A 44 -12.80 3.04 -1.88
N SER A 45 -13.39 4.23 -1.89
CA SER A 45 -14.46 4.59 -2.84
C SER A 45 -14.02 4.49 -4.30
N GLN A 46 -12.80 4.97 -4.61
CA GLN A 46 -12.23 4.88 -5.96
C GLN A 46 -11.94 3.43 -6.34
N LEU A 47 -11.35 2.66 -5.43
CA LEU A 47 -11.08 1.23 -5.65
C LEU A 47 -12.36 0.45 -5.93
N LEU A 48 -13.45 0.74 -5.21
CA LEU A 48 -14.76 0.12 -5.44
C LEU A 48 -15.34 0.52 -6.79
N GLU A 49 -15.28 1.80 -7.15
CA GLU A 49 -15.75 2.28 -8.46
C GLU A 49 -15.02 1.57 -9.61
N ASP A 50 -13.70 1.50 -9.54
CA ASP A 50 -12.89 0.81 -10.56
C ASP A 50 -13.24 -0.69 -10.62
N THR A 51 -13.49 -1.31 -9.48
CA THR A 51 -13.92 -2.72 -9.39
C THR A 51 -15.30 -2.93 -10.02
N PHE A 52 -16.28 -2.08 -9.70
CA PHE A 52 -17.62 -2.20 -10.28
C PHE A 52 -17.61 -1.96 -11.79
N ARG A 53 -16.80 -1.02 -12.25
CA ARG A 53 -16.59 -0.76 -13.67
C ARG A 53 -15.99 -1.98 -14.38
N GLU A 54 -15.00 -2.62 -13.78
CA GLU A 54 -14.41 -3.85 -14.33
C GLU A 54 -15.43 -4.99 -14.38
N MET A 55 -16.15 -5.23 -13.29
CA MET A 55 -17.21 -6.25 -13.24
C MET A 55 -18.33 -5.99 -14.26
N SER A 56 -18.67 -4.74 -14.52
CA SER A 56 -19.71 -4.37 -15.47
C SER A 56 -19.38 -4.72 -16.93
N LYS A 57 -18.09 -4.92 -17.27
CA LYS A 57 -17.66 -5.27 -18.62
C LYS A 57 -18.24 -6.60 -19.12
N SER A 58 -18.53 -7.52 -18.21
CA SER A 58 -19.18 -8.81 -18.52
C SER A 58 -20.69 -8.69 -18.78
N LEU A 59 -21.29 -7.53 -18.54
CA LEU A 59 -22.71 -7.27 -18.70
C LEU A 59 -23.03 -6.61 -20.07
N PRO A 60 -24.26 -6.75 -20.59
CA PRO A 60 -24.74 -5.96 -21.70
C PRO A 60 -24.55 -4.45 -21.49
N GLU A 61 -24.19 -3.73 -22.56
CA GLU A 61 -23.79 -2.32 -22.47
C GLU A 61 -24.88 -1.41 -21.87
N ASP A 62 -26.12 -1.67 -22.20
CA ASP A 62 -27.29 -0.90 -21.79
C ASP A 62 -27.58 -0.95 -20.27
N ILE A 63 -27.08 -1.95 -19.55
CA ILE A 63 -27.29 -2.11 -18.10
C ILE A 63 -26.05 -1.79 -17.25
N ARG A 64 -24.87 -1.54 -17.85
CA ARG A 64 -23.61 -1.33 -17.12
C ARG A 64 -23.67 -0.17 -16.14
N GLU A 65 -24.13 0.99 -16.59
CA GLU A 65 -24.24 2.19 -15.75
C GLU A 65 -25.23 1.98 -14.60
N GLY A 66 -26.37 1.33 -14.87
CA GLY A 66 -27.34 0.97 -13.83
C GLY A 66 -26.77 0.03 -12.78
N PHE A 67 -25.98 -0.96 -13.21
CA PHE A 67 -25.26 -1.87 -12.30
C PHE A 67 -24.28 -1.11 -11.40
N ILE A 68 -23.42 -0.26 -11.97
CA ILE A 68 -22.44 0.53 -11.21
C ILE A 68 -23.15 1.41 -10.19
N ALA A 69 -24.17 2.15 -10.60
CA ALA A 69 -24.96 3.02 -9.72
C ALA A 69 -25.61 2.21 -8.56
N GLN A 70 -26.16 1.05 -8.86
CA GLN A 70 -26.75 0.19 -7.83
C GLN A 70 -25.71 -0.33 -6.85
N MET A 71 -24.54 -0.76 -7.32
CA MET A 71 -23.45 -1.23 -6.48
C MET A 71 -22.92 -0.13 -5.55
N GLN A 72 -22.83 1.11 -6.02
CA GLN A 72 -22.44 2.27 -5.19
C GLN A 72 -23.43 2.57 -4.06
N ILE A 73 -24.72 2.22 -4.24
CA ILE A 73 -25.74 2.39 -3.20
C ILE A 73 -25.69 1.26 -2.16
N VAL A 74 -25.53 0.01 -2.60
CA VAL A 74 -25.65 -1.15 -1.71
C VAL A 74 -24.35 -1.50 -0.99
N VAL A 75 -23.19 -1.17 -1.56
CA VAL A 75 -21.88 -1.42 -0.95
C VAL A 75 -21.48 -0.23 -0.08
N ARG A 76 -21.37 -0.47 1.21
CA ARG A 76 -21.05 0.56 2.22
C ARG A 76 -19.54 0.81 2.26
N ALA A 77 -19.08 1.79 1.47
CA ALA A 77 -17.67 2.15 1.37
C ALA A 77 -17.08 2.61 2.71
N ASP A 78 -17.86 3.29 3.54
CA ASP A 78 -17.48 3.75 4.89
C ASP A 78 -17.13 2.59 5.83
N ILE A 79 -17.90 1.51 5.78
CA ILE A 79 -17.63 0.29 6.57
C ILE A 79 -16.34 -0.38 6.11
N LEU A 80 -16.15 -0.47 4.78
CA LEU A 80 -14.94 -1.06 4.22
C LEU A 80 -13.69 -0.20 4.53
N GLU A 81 -13.82 1.11 4.47
CA GLU A 81 -12.73 2.03 4.85
C GLU A 81 -12.36 1.88 6.33
N ALA A 82 -13.34 1.82 7.23
CA ALA A 82 -13.11 1.61 8.66
C ALA A 82 -12.43 0.25 8.93
N ALA A 83 -12.87 -0.81 8.26
CA ALA A 83 -12.26 -2.14 8.35
C ALA A 83 -10.82 -2.14 7.81
N THR A 84 -10.59 -1.50 6.66
CA THR A 84 -9.26 -1.35 6.06
C THR A 84 -8.32 -0.58 7.00
N ARG A 85 -8.74 0.57 7.53
CA ARG A 85 -7.98 1.35 8.51
C ARG A 85 -7.58 0.49 9.71
N THR A 86 -8.53 -0.24 10.28
CA THR A 86 -8.27 -1.13 11.43
C THR A 86 -7.24 -2.19 11.09
N SER A 87 -7.32 -2.78 9.92
CA SER A 87 -6.40 -3.80 9.44
C SER A 87 -5.00 -3.23 9.20
N LEU A 88 -4.90 -2.05 8.56
CA LEU A 88 -3.63 -1.35 8.34
C LEU A 88 -2.90 -1.09 9.65
N VAL A 89 -3.57 -0.51 10.64
CA VAL A 89 -2.99 -0.23 11.96
C VAL A 89 -2.55 -1.50 12.70
N ARG A 90 -3.22 -2.62 12.48
CA ARG A 90 -2.90 -3.90 13.11
C ARG A 90 -1.67 -4.56 12.50
N HIS A 91 -1.48 -4.48 11.19
CA HIS A 91 -0.54 -5.31 10.46
C HIS A 91 0.71 -4.58 10.00
N PHE A 92 0.69 -3.25 9.91
CA PHE A 92 1.79 -2.46 9.36
C PHE A 92 2.34 -1.48 10.39
N THR A 93 3.64 -1.23 10.29
CA THR A 93 4.35 -0.18 11.02
C THR A 93 4.12 1.19 10.40
N VAL A 94 4.48 2.25 11.14
CA VAL A 94 4.41 3.63 10.64
C VAL A 94 5.24 3.81 9.37
N ASP A 95 6.45 3.25 9.33
CA ASP A 95 7.36 3.40 8.19
C ASP A 95 6.84 2.69 6.96
N GLU A 96 6.28 1.48 7.11
CA GLU A 96 5.65 0.73 6.01
C GLU A 96 4.44 1.47 5.45
N LEU A 97 3.56 1.99 6.31
CA LEU A 97 2.39 2.77 5.89
C LEU A 97 2.79 4.05 5.16
N ASN A 98 3.82 4.75 5.63
CA ASN A 98 4.34 5.93 4.97
C ASN A 98 4.95 5.60 3.59
N ALA A 99 5.76 4.55 3.50
CA ALA A 99 6.36 4.11 2.25
C ALA A 99 5.27 3.72 1.22
N MET A 100 4.23 3.01 1.65
CA MET A 100 3.08 2.68 0.80
C MET A 100 2.33 3.94 0.37
N ALA A 101 2.06 4.88 1.29
CA ALA A 101 1.39 6.13 0.97
C ALA A 101 2.18 6.95 -0.06
N GLU A 102 3.49 7.07 0.12
CA GLU A 102 4.38 7.77 -0.82
C GLU A 102 4.37 7.10 -2.20
N PHE A 103 4.53 5.78 -2.24
CA PHE A 103 4.50 5.03 -3.50
C PHE A 103 3.19 5.22 -4.25
N TYR A 104 2.05 4.98 -3.61
CA TYR A 104 0.74 5.05 -4.26
C TYR A 104 0.27 6.48 -4.57
N SER A 105 0.80 7.50 -3.89
CA SER A 105 0.61 8.90 -4.27
C SER A 105 1.40 9.29 -5.52
N SER A 106 2.42 8.52 -5.89
CA SER A 106 3.22 8.79 -7.08
C SER A 106 2.45 8.45 -8.37
N PRO A 107 2.76 9.11 -9.51
CA PRO A 107 2.12 8.78 -10.79
C PRO A 107 2.30 7.30 -11.19
N HIS A 108 3.46 6.72 -10.89
CA HIS A 108 3.75 5.31 -11.19
C HIS A 108 3.01 4.36 -10.26
N GLY A 109 2.98 4.63 -8.96
CA GLY A 109 2.26 3.83 -7.97
C GLY A 109 0.75 3.84 -8.22
N ALA A 110 0.17 5.02 -8.46
CA ALA A 110 -1.25 5.14 -8.84
C ALA A 110 -1.56 4.39 -10.15
N SER A 111 -0.66 4.43 -11.14
CA SER A 111 -0.82 3.67 -12.38
C SER A 111 -0.72 2.15 -12.16
N ALA A 112 0.21 1.70 -11.32
CA ALA A 112 0.36 0.29 -10.97
C ALA A 112 -0.89 -0.25 -10.26
N MET A 113 -1.42 0.51 -9.29
CA MET A 113 -2.63 0.13 -8.56
C MET A 113 -3.82 -0.08 -9.50
N ARG A 114 -4.07 0.84 -10.44
CA ARG A 114 -5.17 0.69 -11.42
C ARG A 114 -5.03 -0.52 -12.35
N LYS A 115 -3.80 -0.98 -12.60
CA LYS A 115 -3.52 -2.15 -13.45
C LYS A 115 -3.53 -3.47 -12.70
N PHE A 116 -3.44 -3.42 -11.37
CA PHE A 116 -3.27 -4.62 -10.56
C PHE A 116 -4.43 -5.61 -10.72
N GLY A 117 -5.67 -5.12 -10.82
CA GLY A 117 -6.86 -5.95 -11.06
C GLY A 117 -6.77 -6.73 -12.38
N ALA A 118 -6.42 -6.05 -13.49
CA ALA A 118 -6.25 -6.68 -14.78
C ALA A 118 -5.09 -7.70 -14.77
N TYR A 119 -3.95 -7.34 -14.17
CA TYR A 119 -2.83 -8.25 -13.97
C TYR A 119 -3.25 -9.53 -13.23
N MET A 120 -3.98 -9.40 -12.13
CA MET A 120 -4.46 -10.58 -11.37
C MET A 120 -5.46 -11.41 -12.17
N ALA A 121 -6.34 -10.78 -12.96
CA ALA A 121 -7.27 -11.48 -13.84
C ALA A 121 -6.54 -12.36 -14.89
N ASP A 122 -5.40 -11.91 -15.39
CA ASP A 122 -4.58 -12.69 -16.33
C ASP A 122 -3.81 -13.83 -15.64
N VAL A 123 -3.37 -13.65 -14.41
CA VAL A 123 -2.55 -14.64 -13.67
C VAL A 123 -3.39 -15.72 -12.99
N MET A 124 -4.56 -15.37 -12.43
CA MET A 124 -5.36 -16.28 -11.63
C MET A 124 -5.81 -17.57 -12.35
N PRO A 125 -6.14 -17.59 -13.65
CA PRO A 125 -6.44 -18.83 -14.37
C PRO A 125 -5.28 -19.83 -14.32
N ALA A 126 -4.03 -19.38 -14.55
CA ALA A 126 -2.86 -20.25 -14.48
C ALA A 126 -2.64 -20.82 -13.06
N VAL A 127 -2.83 -19.99 -12.01
CA VAL A 127 -2.76 -20.45 -10.63
C VAL A 127 -3.81 -21.53 -10.34
N GLN A 128 -5.04 -21.35 -10.82
CA GLN A 128 -6.10 -22.33 -10.66
C GLN A 128 -5.79 -23.65 -11.38
N GLU A 129 -5.27 -23.60 -12.60
CA GLU A 129 -4.87 -24.77 -13.38
C GLU A 129 -3.78 -25.57 -12.66
N GLU A 130 -2.74 -24.91 -12.16
CA GLU A 130 -1.65 -25.54 -11.39
C GLU A 130 -2.14 -26.13 -10.05
N MET A 131 -3.09 -25.49 -9.39
CA MET A 131 -3.69 -26.03 -8.17
C MET A 131 -4.47 -27.31 -8.45
N ILE A 132 -5.26 -27.35 -9.53
CA ILE A 132 -6.02 -28.57 -9.94
C ILE A 132 -5.04 -29.68 -10.28
N PHE A 133 -4.01 -29.40 -11.07
CA PHE A 133 -2.96 -30.35 -11.42
C PHE A 133 -2.27 -30.92 -10.18
N GLY A 134 -1.92 -30.07 -9.21
CA GLY A 134 -1.30 -30.50 -7.95
C GLY A 134 -2.21 -31.40 -7.11
N LEU A 135 -3.51 -31.10 -7.04
CA LEU A 135 -4.48 -31.93 -6.31
C LEU A 135 -4.64 -33.32 -6.94
N ASP A 136 -4.76 -33.39 -8.28
CA ASP A 136 -4.86 -34.65 -9.03
C ASP A 136 -3.63 -35.55 -8.80
N HIS A 137 -2.43 -34.97 -8.79
CA HIS A 137 -1.19 -35.71 -8.50
C HIS A 137 -1.09 -36.23 -7.06
N MET A 138 -1.66 -35.51 -6.09
CA MET A 138 -1.68 -35.97 -4.70
C MET A 138 -2.63 -37.18 -4.50
N GLU A 139 -3.76 -37.19 -5.18
CA GLU A 139 -4.71 -38.32 -5.12
C GLU A 139 -4.07 -39.62 -5.65
N HIS A 140 -3.27 -39.55 -6.72
CA HIS A 140 -2.61 -40.72 -7.32
C HIS A 140 -1.38 -41.23 -6.55
N GLN A 141 -0.90 -40.52 -5.55
CA GLN A 141 0.23 -40.95 -4.71
C GLN A 141 -0.21 -41.67 -3.43
N VAL A 142 -1.52 -41.70 -3.12
CA VAL A 142 -2.07 -42.30 -1.91
C VAL A 142 -2.67 -43.72 -2.16
N GLU A 143 -2.71 -44.15 -3.43
CA GLU A 143 -3.06 -45.54 -3.82
C GLU A 143 -1.81 -46.43 -3.94
#